data_c3fae689c86b0bd3b63e1cd83bce370a
#
_entry.id   c3fae689c86b0bd3b63e1cd83bce370a
#
_cell.length_a   1.000
_cell.length_b   1.000
_cell.length_c   1.000
_cell.angle_alpha   90.00
_cell.angle_beta   90.00
_cell.angle_gamma   90.00
#
_symmetry.space_group_name_H-M   'P 1'
#
loop_
_entity.id
_entity.type
_entity.pdbx_description
1 polymer ?
#
loop_
_entity_poly.entity_id
_entity_poly.type
_entity_poly.pdbx_seq_one_letter_code
_entity_poly.pdbx_strand_id
1 'polypeptide(L)'
;MTATAPSERRRAGCAFTLAACRDHTYAPRFLRLVRQPSPRHLRAAARAALPFPEPESWLDVGTGDARFPEAAKEVFPYTAFDGLDPTHRVLHARVEERIEEAHVGQLTDPRITARLRARYDIVSMLRHLEHTQDPRAELRAALSVLRPGGHLIVELPNPRSAFALLFGTAWVPQSPHGHLHLLPLRTLKEELRSLGCTIVATDRRTSHIPYDLAATIALVLNLLLGPVLAVLGAPLVAAACAVDLVLAPFLRRTPLSNGYRVVARKEPSGGA
;
A
#
# COMPACT_ATOMS: atom_id res chain seq x y z
N MET A 1 -32.47 -37.87 -0.76
CA MET A 1 -31.12 -37.56 -0.24
C MET A 1 -30.58 -36.40 -1.08
N THR A 2 -30.82 -35.20 -0.63
CA THR A 2 -30.41 -33.94 -1.34
C THR A 2 -29.20 -33.36 -0.60
N ALA A 3 -28.06 -33.36 -1.28
CA ALA A 3 -26.80 -32.78 -0.78
C ALA A 3 -26.92 -31.29 -0.80
N THR A 4 -26.92 -30.66 0.35
CA THR A 4 -26.84 -29.20 0.51
C THR A 4 -25.43 -28.71 0.17
N ALA A 5 -25.33 -27.76 -0.74
CA ALA A 5 -24.10 -27.21 -1.30
C ALA A 5 -23.28 -26.40 -0.27
N PRO A 6 -21.94 -26.39 -0.39
CA PRO A 6 -21.02 -25.70 0.56
C PRO A 6 -21.02 -24.18 0.48
N SER A 7 -21.91 -23.56 -0.31
CA SER A 7 -21.90 -22.12 -0.60
C SER A 7 -22.57 -21.24 0.47
N GLU A 8 -23.42 -21.80 1.34
CA GLU A 8 -24.16 -20.98 2.31
C GLU A 8 -23.35 -20.56 3.54
N ARG A 9 -22.39 -21.39 3.98
CA ARG A 9 -21.52 -21.02 5.13
C ARG A 9 -20.57 -19.86 4.84
N ARG A 10 -20.15 -19.68 3.58
CA ARG A 10 -19.33 -18.52 3.19
C ARG A 10 -20.11 -17.21 3.12
N ARG A 11 -21.39 -17.25 2.79
CA ARG A 11 -22.27 -16.07 2.71
C ARG A 11 -22.63 -15.50 4.08
N ALA A 12 -22.79 -16.35 5.10
CA ALA A 12 -23.08 -15.89 6.47
C ALA A 12 -21.88 -15.14 7.10
N GLY A 13 -20.64 -15.60 6.87
CA GLY A 13 -19.43 -14.88 7.29
C GLY A 13 -19.23 -13.54 6.59
N CYS A 14 -19.56 -13.45 5.28
CA CYS A 14 -19.51 -12.21 4.52
C CYS A 14 -20.57 -11.20 4.93
N ALA A 15 -21.77 -11.65 5.29
CA ALA A 15 -22.88 -10.77 5.69
C ALA A 15 -22.61 -10.06 7.02
N PHE A 16 -21.99 -10.75 7.98
CA PHE A 16 -21.61 -10.15 9.27
C PHE A 16 -20.50 -9.11 9.11
N THR A 17 -19.54 -9.35 8.20
CA THR A 17 -18.46 -8.42 7.88
C THR A 17 -18.94 -7.17 7.12
N LEU A 18 -19.95 -7.31 6.24
CA LEU A 18 -20.55 -6.19 5.49
C LEU A 18 -21.42 -5.28 6.36
N ALA A 19 -22.07 -5.79 7.40
CA ALA A 19 -22.83 -4.99 8.36
C ALA A 19 -21.90 -4.10 9.20
N ALA A 20 -20.74 -4.63 9.63
CA ALA A 20 -19.71 -3.85 10.32
C ALA A 20 -19.03 -2.80 9.41
N CYS A 21 -19.12 -2.96 8.08
CA CYS A 21 -18.58 -2.00 7.10
C CYS A 21 -19.43 -0.73 6.90
N ARG A 22 -20.71 -0.72 7.29
CA ARG A 22 -21.59 0.43 7.05
C ARG A 22 -21.43 1.59 8.01
N ASP A 23 -20.85 1.39 9.21
CA ASP A 23 -20.67 2.45 10.22
C ASP A 23 -19.25 3.05 10.22
N HIS A 24 -18.77 3.49 9.05
CA HIS A 24 -17.40 4.02 8.87
C HIS A 24 -17.15 5.42 9.42
N THR A 25 -18.11 6.06 10.01
CA THR A 25 -17.97 7.41 10.55
C THR A 25 -17.10 7.49 11.82
N TYR A 26 -16.80 6.37 12.47
CA TYR A 26 -16.12 6.30 13.77
C TYR A 26 -14.86 5.42 13.81
N ALA A 27 -14.07 5.34 12.73
CA ALA A 27 -12.71 4.87 12.92
C ALA A 27 -12.03 5.83 13.91
N PRO A 28 -11.59 5.38 15.11
CA PRO A 28 -11.03 6.29 16.11
C PRO A 28 -9.94 7.13 15.46
N ARG A 29 -9.84 8.42 15.83
CA ARG A 29 -8.81 9.35 15.31
C ARG A 29 -7.41 8.74 15.41
N PHE A 30 -7.18 7.89 16.39
CA PHE A 30 -5.98 7.08 16.59
C PHE A 30 -5.68 6.15 15.40
N LEU A 31 -6.66 5.39 14.87
CA LEU A 31 -6.44 4.50 13.71
C LEU A 31 -6.08 5.29 12.44
N ARG A 32 -6.59 6.51 12.29
CA ARG A 32 -6.19 7.40 11.18
C ARG A 32 -4.76 7.88 11.33
N LEU A 33 -4.32 8.24 12.54
CA LEU A 33 -2.94 8.65 12.85
C LEU A 33 -1.94 7.49 12.62
N VAL A 34 -2.30 6.30 13.07
CA VAL A 34 -1.47 5.09 12.94
C VAL A 34 -1.33 4.64 11.47
N ARG A 35 -2.32 4.92 10.64
CA ARG A 35 -2.30 4.58 9.21
C ARG A 35 -1.44 5.51 8.35
N GLN A 36 -1.05 6.67 8.84
CA GLN A 36 -0.23 7.58 8.06
C GLN A 36 1.24 7.16 8.10
N PRO A 37 1.89 6.94 6.94
CA PRO A 37 3.30 6.62 6.90
C PRO A 37 4.11 7.81 7.43
N SER A 38 5.11 7.52 8.25
CA SER A 38 6.00 8.56 8.76
C SER A 38 6.87 9.15 7.65
N PRO A 39 7.29 10.42 7.74
CA PRO A 39 8.23 11.01 6.76
C PRO A 39 9.51 10.19 6.59
N ARG A 40 10.00 9.55 7.66
CA ARG A 40 11.17 8.65 7.61
C ARG A 40 10.90 7.42 6.74
N HIS A 41 9.71 6.87 6.82
CA HIS A 41 9.30 5.72 5.98
C HIS A 41 9.20 6.13 4.50
N LEU A 42 8.60 7.28 4.21
CA LEU A 42 8.47 7.81 2.85
C LEU A 42 9.83 8.10 2.22
N ARG A 43 10.75 8.74 2.97
CA ARG A 43 12.14 8.93 2.51
C ARG A 43 12.88 7.61 2.29
N ALA A 44 12.65 6.62 3.14
CA ALA A 44 13.23 5.28 2.94
C ALA A 44 12.65 4.58 1.69
N ALA A 45 11.41 4.91 1.31
CA ALA A 45 10.83 4.46 0.06
C ALA A 45 11.53 5.11 -1.15
N ALA A 46 11.72 6.41 -1.13
CA ALA A 46 12.45 7.13 -2.18
C ALA A 46 13.90 6.62 -2.32
N ARG A 47 14.60 6.40 -1.20
CA ARG A 47 15.98 5.87 -1.21
C ARG A 47 16.13 4.49 -1.84
N ALA A 48 15.05 3.75 -2.07
CA ALA A 48 15.11 2.50 -2.82
C ALA A 48 15.56 2.71 -4.28
N ALA A 49 15.45 3.93 -4.80
CA ALA A 49 15.91 4.32 -6.14
C ALA A 49 17.36 4.86 -6.17
N LEU A 50 18.02 5.11 -5.02
CA LEU A 50 19.39 5.65 -4.98
C LEU A 50 20.46 4.83 -5.74
N PRO A 51 20.35 3.47 -5.87
CA PRO A 51 21.30 2.71 -6.67
C PRO A 51 21.25 3.00 -8.18
N PHE A 52 20.24 3.73 -8.65
CA PHE A 52 20.04 4.11 -10.04
C PHE A 52 20.43 5.58 -10.27
N PRO A 53 20.65 6.00 -11.53
CA PRO A 53 20.79 7.42 -11.85
C PRO A 53 19.56 8.20 -11.36
N GLU A 54 19.76 9.46 -10.98
CA GLU A 54 18.64 10.32 -10.56
C GLU A 54 17.61 10.39 -11.69
N PRO A 55 16.34 10.01 -11.41
CA PRO A 55 15.30 10.02 -12.43
C PRO A 55 14.91 11.46 -12.79
N GLU A 56 14.65 11.72 -14.07
CA GLU A 56 14.08 12.99 -14.52
C GLU A 56 12.60 13.09 -14.16
N SER A 57 11.90 11.97 -14.21
CA SER A 57 10.43 11.93 -14.07
C SER A 57 9.97 10.74 -13.22
N TRP A 58 9.07 11.02 -12.29
CA TRP A 58 8.51 10.04 -11.36
C TRP A 58 6.99 10.20 -11.24
N LEU A 59 6.24 9.14 -11.50
CA LEU A 59 4.79 9.09 -11.26
C LEU A 59 4.50 8.35 -9.95
N ASP A 60 3.78 8.99 -9.03
CA ASP A 60 3.25 8.33 -7.83
C ASP A 60 1.76 8.01 -8.01
N VAL A 61 1.43 6.72 -8.03
CA VAL A 61 0.07 6.21 -8.26
C VAL A 61 -0.61 5.93 -6.93
N GLY A 62 -1.81 6.49 -6.75
CA GLY A 62 -2.50 6.51 -5.47
C GLY A 62 -1.90 7.55 -4.52
N THR A 63 -1.44 8.65 -5.08
CA THR A 63 -0.64 9.66 -4.37
C THR A 63 -1.39 10.37 -3.23
N GLY A 64 -2.72 10.42 -3.30
CA GLY A 64 -3.56 11.15 -2.33
C GLY A 64 -3.16 12.62 -2.20
N ASP A 65 -2.65 13.03 -1.02
CA ASP A 65 -2.14 14.38 -0.73
C ASP A 65 -0.67 14.57 -1.14
N ALA A 66 -0.08 13.67 -1.94
CA ALA A 66 1.30 13.69 -2.42
C ALA A 66 2.37 13.79 -1.31
N ARG A 67 2.15 13.17 -0.17
CA ARG A 67 3.14 13.15 0.92
C ARG A 67 4.40 12.37 0.56
N PHE A 68 4.28 11.37 -0.30
CA PHE A 68 5.46 10.64 -0.77
C PHE A 68 6.30 11.49 -1.72
N PRO A 69 5.77 12.10 -2.79
CA PRO A 69 6.48 13.07 -3.62
C PRO A 69 7.17 14.16 -2.80
N GLU A 70 6.46 14.79 -1.85
CA GLU A 70 7.03 15.80 -0.95
C GLU A 70 8.27 15.29 -0.20
N ALA A 71 8.19 14.10 0.39
CA ALA A 71 9.33 13.49 1.08
C ALA A 71 10.43 12.99 0.13
N ALA A 72 10.08 12.63 -1.10
CA ALA A 72 11.02 12.16 -2.12
C ALA A 72 11.82 13.29 -2.74
N LYS A 73 11.26 14.49 -2.87
CA LYS A 73 11.98 15.72 -3.30
C LYS A 73 13.20 16.03 -2.41
N GLU A 74 13.16 15.65 -1.11
CA GLU A 74 14.32 15.80 -0.23
C GLU A 74 15.49 14.85 -0.62
N VAL A 75 15.21 13.76 -1.34
CA VAL A 75 16.19 12.75 -1.76
C VAL A 75 16.62 12.97 -3.21
N PHE A 76 15.69 13.41 -4.05
CA PHE A 76 15.84 13.63 -5.48
C PHE A 76 15.33 15.04 -5.84
N PRO A 77 16.14 16.08 -5.60
CA PRO A 77 15.71 17.47 -5.74
C PRO A 77 15.52 17.92 -7.20
N TYR A 78 16.09 17.20 -8.17
CA TYR A 78 15.99 17.54 -9.59
C TYR A 78 14.97 16.69 -10.35
N THR A 79 14.26 15.79 -9.64
CA THR A 79 13.23 14.93 -10.22
C THR A 79 11.88 15.65 -10.28
N ALA A 80 11.22 15.63 -11.43
CA ALA A 80 9.84 16.07 -11.58
C ALA A 80 8.90 14.94 -11.05
N PHE A 81 8.10 15.27 -10.06
CA PHE A 81 7.12 14.34 -9.48
C PHE A 81 5.71 14.68 -9.96
N ASP A 82 5.06 13.72 -10.61
CA ASP A 82 3.65 13.77 -10.96
C ASP A 82 2.84 12.85 -10.03
N GLY A 83 1.57 13.21 -9.80
CA GLY A 83 0.66 12.41 -8.98
C GLY A 83 -0.57 11.96 -9.75
N LEU A 84 -0.98 10.73 -9.51
CA LEU A 84 -2.25 10.18 -10.01
C LEU A 84 -3.07 9.65 -8.85
N ASP A 85 -4.33 10.07 -8.75
CA ASP A 85 -5.26 9.62 -7.71
C ASP A 85 -6.71 9.73 -8.22
N PRO A 86 -7.61 8.79 -7.90
CA PRO A 86 -9.01 8.89 -8.29
C PRO A 86 -9.77 10.04 -7.60
N THR A 87 -9.21 10.60 -6.54
CA THR A 87 -9.82 11.70 -5.79
C THR A 87 -9.23 13.06 -6.17
N HIS A 88 -10.01 14.12 -5.96
CA HIS A 88 -9.55 15.50 -6.23
C HIS A 88 -8.46 15.99 -5.26
N ARG A 89 -8.06 15.19 -4.27
CA ARG A 89 -6.96 15.51 -3.34
C ARG A 89 -5.64 15.79 -4.06
N VAL A 90 -5.41 15.09 -5.17
CA VAL A 90 -4.24 15.29 -6.02
C VAL A 90 -4.16 16.72 -6.60
N LEU A 91 -5.30 17.38 -6.85
CA LEU A 91 -5.33 18.78 -7.31
C LEU A 91 -4.87 19.73 -6.19
N HIS A 92 -5.26 19.48 -4.95
CA HIS A 92 -4.74 20.25 -3.80
C HIS A 92 -3.24 20.08 -3.63
N ALA A 93 -2.75 18.85 -3.78
CA ALA A 93 -1.32 18.55 -3.71
C ALA A 93 -0.51 19.33 -4.77
N ARG A 94 -1.08 19.54 -5.95
CA ARG A 94 -0.47 20.38 -6.98
C ARG A 94 -0.48 21.87 -6.61
N VAL A 95 -1.59 22.37 -6.06
CA VAL A 95 -1.69 23.77 -5.59
C VAL A 95 -0.68 24.05 -4.48
N GLU A 96 -0.39 23.05 -3.64
CA GLU A 96 0.63 23.10 -2.59
C GLU A 96 2.06 22.80 -3.09
N GLU A 97 2.26 22.72 -4.42
CA GLU A 97 3.56 22.50 -5.08
C GLU A 97 4.28 21.20 -4.67
N ARG A 98 3.54 20.22 -4.14
CA ARG A 98 4.10 18.91 -3.77
C ARG A 98 4.38 18.04 -5.01
N ILE A 99 3.65 18.29 -6.11
CA ILE A 99 3.79 17.61 -7.40
C ILE A 99 3.72 18.63 -8.54
N GLU A 100 4.31 18.26 -9.69
CA GLU A 100 4.32 19.12 -10.89
C GLU A 100 2.99 19.00 -11.67
N GLU A 101 2.59 17.77 -12.00
CA GLU A 101 1.31 17.52 -12.67
C GLU A 101 0.40 16.63 -11.81
N ALA A 102 -0.89 16.97 -11.79
CA ALA A 102 -1.93 16.23 -11.12
C ALA A 102 -2.85 15.53 -12.14
N HIS A 103 -2.99 14.22 -12.02
CA HIS A 103 -3.87 13.42 -12.85
C HIS A 103 -5.00 12.85 -11.99
N VAL A 104 -6.25 13.28 -12.25
CA VAL A 104 -7.43 12.73 -11.56
C VAL A 104 -7.95 11.54 -12.34
N GLY A 105 -8.01 10.36 -11.72
CA GLY A 105 -8.55 9.14 -12.31
C GLY A 105 -7.80 7.89 -11.90
N GLN A 106 -8.05 6.79 -12.59
CA GLN A 106 -7.39 5.51 -12.38
C GLN A 106 -6.35 5.26 -13.47
N LEU A 107 -5.24 4.64 -13.12
CA LEU A 107 -4.19 4.35 -14.10
C LEU A 107 -4.65 3.38 -15.19
N THR A 108 -5.63 2.52 -14.88
CA THR A 108 -6.26 1.59 -15.82
C THR A 108 -7.22 2.26 -16.81
N ASP A 109 -7.54 3.56 -16.65
CA ASP A 109 -8.29 4.30 -17.67
C ASP A 109 -7.45 4.40 -18.96
N PRO A 110 -7.95 3.89 -20.12
CA PRO A 110 -7.20 3.89 -21.37
C PRO A 110 -6.78 5.28 -21.83
N ARG A 111 -7.55 6.32 -21.52
CA ARG A 111 -7.23 7.72 -21.88
C ARG A 111 -6.03 8.23 -21.08
N ILE A 112 -6.01 7.93 -19.77
CA ILE A 112 -4.90 8.31 -18.88
C ILE A 112 -3.65 7.54 -19.28
N THR A 113 -3.75 6.21 -19.42
CA THR A 113 -2.63 5.36 -19.79
C THR A 113 -2.03 5.75 -21.13
N ALA A 114 -2.85 6.06 -22.13
CA ALA A 114 -2.37 6.49 -23.46
C ALA A 114 -1.62 7.83 -23.37
N ARG A 115 -2.15 8.79 -22.61
CA ARG A 115 -1.53 10.11 -22.43
C ARG A 115 -0.17 10.04 -21.72
N LEU A 116 -0.03 9.12 -20.76
CA LEU A 116 1.17 8.98 -19.94
C LEU A 116 2.15 7.92 -20.45
N ARG A 117 1.89 7.32 -21.61
CA ARG A 117 2.66 6.20 -22.16
C ARG A 117 4.15 6.52 -22.30
N ALA A 118 5.00 5.63 -21.75
CA ALA A 118 6.46 5.72 -21.81
C ALA A 118 7.03 7.09 -21.43
N ARG A 119 6.43 7.72 -20.41
CA ARG A 119 6.79 9.06 -19.96
C ARG A 119 7.73 9.07 -18.75
N TYR A 120 7.66 8.05 -17.90
CA TYR A 120 8.30 8.07 -16.59
C TYR A 120 9.50 7.13 -16.48
N ASP A 121 10.53 7.57 -15.76
CA ASP A 121 11.68 6.76 -15.40
C ASP A 121 11.36 5.87 -14.22
N ILE A 122 10.54 6.39 -13.29
CA ILE A 122 10.07 5.63 -12.13
C ILE A 122 8.54 5.78 -11.98
N VAL A 123 7.91 4.66 -11.61
CA VAL A 123 6.51 4.64 -11.13
C VAL A 123 6.50 4.02 -9.74
N SER A 124 5.84 4.67 -8.78
CA SER A 124 5.62 4.13 -7.44
C SER A 124 4.15 3.81 -7.18
N MET A 125 3.92 2.72 -6.48
CA MET A 125 2.64 2.26 -5.94
C MET A 125 2.84 1.91 -4.48
N LEU A 126 2.77 2.92 -3.61
CA LEU A 126 2.96 2.73 -2.18
C LEU A 126 1.60 2.55 -1.50
N ARG A 127 1.28 1.34 -1.11
CA ARG A 127 0.00 1.03 -0.46
C ARG A 127 -1.20 1.34 -1.34
N HIS A 128 -1.07 1.11 -2.63
CA HIS A 128 -2.10 1.37 -3.63
C HIS A 128 -2.71 0.08 -4.19
N LEU A 129 -1.87 -0.89 -4.56
CA LEU A 129 -2.26 -2.07 -5.32
C LEU A 129 -3.28 -2.98 -4.58
N GLU A 130 -3.24 -2.98 -3.25
CA GLU A 130 -4.21 -3.72 -2.41
C GLU A 130 -5.64 -3.15 -2.47
N HIS A 131 -5.79 -1.93 -2.94
CA HIS A 131 -7.09 -1.24 -3.07
C HIS A 131 -7.69 -1.34 -4.48
N THR A 132 -6.95 -1.87 -5.45
CA THR A 132 -7.38 -1.96 -6.83
C THR A 132 -8.27 -3.18 -7.07
N GLN A 133 -9.19 -3.10 -8.03
CA GLN A 133 -10.08 -4.22 -8.39
C GLN A 133 -9.33 -5.33 -9.15
N ASP A 134 -8.41 -4.94 -10.05
CA ASP A 134 -7.56 -5.85 -10.81
C ASP A 134 -6.09 -5.41 -10.68
N PRO A 135 -5.35 -5.98 -9.71
CA PRO A 135 -3.94 -5.67 -9.52
C PRO A 135 -3.07 -5.96 -10.75
N ARG A 136 -3.46 -6.95 -11.56
CA ARG A 136 -2.72 -7.32 -12.76
C ARG A 136 -2.89 -6.28 -13.87
N ALA A 137 -4.10 -5.78 -14.07
CA ALA A 137 -4.36 -4.68 -14.99
C ALA A 137 -3.61 -3.42 -14.56
N GLU A 138 -3.60 -3.12 -13.26
CA GLU A 138 -2.90 -1.97 -12.70
C GLU A 138 -1.38 -2.07 -12.92
N LEU A 139 -0.77 -3.23 -12.70
CA LEU A 139 0.65 -3.47 -12.98
C LEU A 139 0.97 -3.31 -14.48
N ARG A 140 0.12 -3.85 -15.38
CA ARG A 140 0.29 -3.65 -16.82
C ARG A 140 0.22 -2.17 -17.22
N ALA A 141 -0.72 -1.44 -16.66
CA ALA A 141 -0.86 -0.01 -16.89
C ALA A 141 0.38 0.76 -16.40
N ALA A 142 0.89 0.44 -15.20
CA ALA A 142 2.13 1.02 -14.67
C ALA A 142 3.33 0.76 -15.59
N LEU A 143 3.46 -0.45 -16.09
CA LEU A 143 4.55 -0.78 -17.02
C LEU A 143 4.39 -0.07 -18.36
N SER A 144 3.17 0.24 -18.82
CA SER A 144 2.95 0.95 -20.07
C SER A 144 3.36 2.43 -20.00
N VAL A 145 3.25 3.05 -18.85
CA VAL A 145 3.64 4.46 -18.62
C VAL A 145 5.13 4.61 -18.29
N LEU A 146 5.80 3.52 -17.91
CA LEU A 146 7.26 3.49 -17.74
C LEU A 146 7.98 3.50 -19.07
N ARG A 147 9.07 4.24 -19.13
CA ARG A 147 10.07 4.15 -20.20
C ARG A 147 10.69 2.75 -20.24
N PRO A 148 11.20 2.30 -21.41
CA PRO A 148 12.04 1.10 -21.47
C PRO A 148 13.23 1.24 -20.51
N GLY A 149 13.48 0.21 -19.67
CA GLY A 149 14.52 0.27 -18.63
C GLY A 149 14.14 1.01 -17.36
N GLY A 150 12.95 1.60 -17.31
CA GLY A 150 12.44 2.30 -16.11
C GLY A 150 12.11 1.35 -14.96
N HIS A 151 11.89 1.90 -13.78
CA HIS A 151 11.73 1.13 -12.53
C HIS A 151 10.33 1.28 -11.94
N LEU A 152 9.75 0.16 -11.52
CA LEU A 152 8.50 0.11 -10.76
C LEU A 152 8.80 -0.20 -9.29
N ILE A 153 8.33 0.66 -8.39
CA ILE A 153 8.45 0.47 -6.95
C ILE A 153 7.06 0.14 -6.40
N VAL A 154 6.90 -1.06 -5.87
CA VAL A 154 5.63 -1.52 -5.27
C VAL A 154 5.84 -1.81 -3.80
N GLU A 155 5.00 -1.25 -2.94
CA GLU A 155 4.97 -1.55 -1.51
C GLU A 155 3.61 -2.05 -1.08
N LEU A 156 3.59 -3.19 -0.38
CA LEU A 156 2.37 -3.89 0.03
C LEU A 156 2.46 -4.40 1.47
N PRO A 157 1.32 -4.57 2.16
CA PRO A 157 1.25 -5.33 3.40
C PRO A 157 1.57 -6.81 3.13
N ASN A 158 2.22 -7.44 4.10
CA ASN A 158 2.59 -8.85 4.00
C ASN A 158 1.52 -9.74 4.65
N PRO A 159 0.71 -10.48 3.88
CA PRO A 159 -0.32 -11.38 4.44
C PRO A 159 0.27 -12.57 5.20
N ARG A 160 1.61 -12.77 5.14
CA ARG A 160 2.34 -13.78 5.89
C ARG A 160 3.17 -13.18 7.02
N SER A 161 2.82 -11.98 7.48
CA SER A 161 3.45 -11.37 8.65
C SER A 161 3.10 -12.13 9.93
N ALA A 162 3.93 -11.96 10.99
CA ALA A 162 3.65 -12.56 12.29
C ALA A 162 2.26 -12.19 12.81
N PHE A 163 1.88 -10.93 12.69
CA PHE A 163 0.58 -10.44 13.14
C PHE A 163 -0.58 -10.89 12.24
N ALA A 164 -0.36 -11.03 10.91
CA ALA A 164 -1.36 -11.61 10.03
C ALA A 164 -1.66 -13.06 10.38
N LEU A 165 -0.63 -13.83 10.72
CA LEU A 165 -0.77 -15.24 11.13
C LEU A 165 -1.42 -15.38 12.51
N LEU A 166 -1.11 -14.45 13.44
CA LEU A 166 -1.63 -14.48 14.81
C LEU A 166 -3.09 -14.02 14.88
N PHE A 167 -3.45 -12.96 14.18
CA PHE A 167 -4.76 -12.30 14.29
C PHE A 167 -5.72 -12.64 13.15
N GLY A 168 -5.24 -13.26 12.08
CA GLY A 168 -6.07 -13.62 10.93
C GLY A 168 -6.86 -12.45 10.41
N THR A 169 -8.19 -12.59 10.32
CA THR A 169 -9.12 -11.55 9.82
C THR A 169 -9.22 -10.30 10.72
N ALA A 170 -8.78 -10.38 11.98
CA ALA A 170 -8.73 -9.23 12.88
C ALA A 170 -7.48 -8.36 12.65
N TRP A 171 -6.49 -8.83 11.89
CA TRP A 171 -5.35 -8.00 11.52
C TRP A 171 -5.79 -6.82 10.66
N VAL A 172 -5.43 -5.60 11.08
CA VAL A 172 -5.94 -4.35 10.49
C VAL A 172 -5.78 -4.24 8.97
N PRO A 173 -4.66 -4.67 8.35
CA PRO A 173 -4.55 -4.71 6.89
C PRO A 173 -5.49 -5.72 6.20
N GLN A 174 -5.95 -6.76 6.89
CA GLN A 174 -6.97 -7.70 6.37
C GLN A 174 -8.40 -7.25 6.65
N SER A 175 -8.57 -6.21 7.45
CA SER A 175 -9.90 -5.68 7.74
C SER A 175 -10.59 -5.24 6.44
N PRO A 176 -11.88 -5.57 6.23
CA PRO A 176 -12.61 -5.36 4.97
C PRO A 176 -12.81 -3.91 4.55
N HIS A 177 -12.13 -2.98 5.20
CA HIS A 177 -12.19 -1.54 5.01
C HIS A 177 -11.42 -1.06 3.77
N GLY A 178 -11.40 -1.83 2.70
CA GLY A 178 -10.90 -1.40 1.41
C GLY A 178 -9.67 -2.13 0.86
N HIS A 179 -9.14 -3.14 1.54
CA HIS A 179 -8.14 -4.02 0.95
C HIS A 179 -8.84 -5.15 0.20
N LEU A 180 -8.86 -5.07 -1.13
CA LEU A 180 -9.47 -6.07 -1.99
C LEU A 180 -8.53 -7.26 -2.19
N HIS A 181 -7.22 -6.99 -2.25
CA HIS A 181 -6.20 -7.99 -2.54
C HIS A 181 -4.98 -7.85 -1.63
N LEU A 182 -4.65 -8.94 -0.92
CA LEU A 182 -3.39 -9.06 -0.19
C LEU A 182 -2.48 -10.03 -0.94
N LEU A 183 -1.58 -9.50 -1.74
CA LEU A 183 -0.65 -10.30 -2.54
C LEU A 183 0.53 -10.75 -1.69
N PRO A 184 0.84 -12.06 -1.62
CA PRO A 184 2.10 -12.52 -1.06
C PRO A 184 3.28 -12.05 -1.92
N LEU A 185 4.43 -11.77 -1.29
CA LEU A 185 5.64 -11.33 -1.99
C LEU A 185 6.04 -12.24 -3.17
N ARG A 186 5.89 -13.56 -3.00
CA ARG A 186 6.21 -14.53 -4.04
C ARG A 186 5.31 -14.32 -5.28
N THR A 187 4.02 -14.19 -5.05
CA THR A 187 3.02 -13.98 -6.10
C THR A 187 3.26 -12.68 -6.86
N LEU A 188 3.55 -11.56 -6.14
CA LEU A 188 3.90 -10.30 -6.79
C LEU A 188 5.14 -10.43 -7.67
N LYS A 189 6.20 -11.11 -7.19
CA LYS A 189 7.41 -11.32 -7.98
C LYS A 189 7.18 -12.19 -9.22
N GLU A 190 6.39 -13.24 -9.09
CA GLU A 190 6.01 -14.11 -10.21
C GLU A 190 5.22 -13.33 -11.25
N GLU A 191 4.27 -12.50 -10.81
CA GLU A 191 3.48 -11.64 -11.70
C GLU A 191 4.36 -10.61 -12.42
N LEU A 192 5.23 -9.89 -11.72
CA LEU A 192 6.14 -8.92 -12.35
C LEU A 192 7.06 -9.57 -13.38
N ARG A 193 7.59 -10.78 -13.10
CA ARG A 193 8.39 -11.53 -14.07
C ARG A 193 7.59 -11.94 -15.29
N SER A 194 6.34 -12.39 -15.10
CA SER A 194 5.46 -12.76 -16.20
C SER A 194 5.12 -11.58 -17.12
N LEU A 195 5.21 -10.36 -16.58
CA LEU A 195 5.02 -9.10 -17.30
C LEU A 195 6.31 -8.53 -17.93
N GLY A 196 7.41 -9.29 -17.92
CA GLY A 196 8.68 -8.89 -18.54
C GLY A 196 9.52 -7.96 -17.67
N CYS A 197 9.45 -8.12 -16.33
CA CYS A 197 10.27 -7.33 -15.42
C CYS A 197 11.35 -8.17 -14.75
N THR A 198 12.52 -7.60 -14.58
CA THR A 198 13.57 -8.12 -13.70
C THR A 198 13.42 -7.54 -12.31
N ILE A 199 13.42 -8.40 -11.27
CA ILE A 199 13.38 -7.95 -9.87
C ILE A 199 14.78 -7.50 -9.46
N VAL A 200 14.93 -6.21 -9.20
CA VAL A 200 16.22 -5.59 -8.85
C VAL A 200 16.47 -5.63 -7.36
N ALA A 201 15.45 -5.29 -6.57
CA ALA A 201 15.56 -5.27 -5.12
C ALA A 201 14.30 -5.76 -4.43
N THR A 202 14.49 -6.28 -3.23
CA THR A 202 13.39 -6.65 -2.34
C THR A 202 13.75 -6.23 -0.93
N ASP A 203 12.99 -5.32 -0.36
CA ASP A 203 13.13 -4.89 1.02
C ASP A 203 11.94 -5.37 1.86
N ARG A 204 12.22 -6.09 2.94
CA ARG A 204 11.24 -6.55 3.93
C ARG A 204 11.26 -5.69 5.20
N ARG A 205 12.16 -4.69 5.26
CA ARG A 205 12.29 -3.79 6.41
C ARG A 205 11.25 -2.66 6.41
N THR A 206 10.38 -2.66 5.42
CA THR A 206 9.30 -1.69 5.28
C THR A 206 8.18 -2.03 6.23
N SER A 207 8.38 -1.82 7.54
CA SER A 207 7.25 -1.84 8.45
C SER A 207 6.45 -0.57 8.24
N HIS A 208 5.32 -0.71 7.62
CA HIS A 208 4.42 0.41 7.33
C HIS A 208 3.82 0.99 8.62
N ILE A 209 3.42 0.12 9.54
CA ILE A 209 2.81 0.51 10.82
C ILE A 209 3.60 -0.20 11.92
N PRO A 210 4.30 0.52 12.79
CA PRO A 210 4.98 -0.10 13.93
C PRO A 210 4.00 -0.47 15.05
N TYR A 211 2.68 -0.45 14.82
CA TYR A 211 1.64 -0.57 15.84
C TYR A 211 0.56 -1.59 15.44
N ASP A 212 0.93 -2.73 14.89
CA ASP A 212 -0.03 -3.75 14.44
C ASP A 212 -0.84 -4.34 15.61
N LEU A 213 -0.18 -4.65 16.73
CA LEU A 213 -0.83 -5.18 17.92
C LEU A 213 -1.78 -4.14 18.53
N ALA A 214 -1.30 -2.92 18.71
CA ALA A 214 -2.08 -1.82 19.26
C ALA A 214 -3.31 -1.49 18.39
N ALA A 215 -3.13 -1.44 17.06
CA ALA A 215 -4.21 -1.19 16.12
C ALA A 215 -5.25 -2.31 16.12
N THR A 216 -4.80 -3.56 16.21
CA THR A 216 -5.69 -4.73 16.29
C THR A 216 -6.49 -4.74 17.60
N ILE A 217 -5.83 -4.48 18.74
CA ILE A 217 -6.52 -4.39 20.03
C ILE A 217 -7.51 -3.23 20.04
N ALA A 218 -7.14 -2.05 19.54
CA ALA A 218 -8.05 -0.91 19.43
C ALA A 218 -9.27 -1.23 18.55
N LEU A 219 -9.07 -1.95 17.43
CA LEU A 219 -10.17 -2.39 16.58
C LEU A 219 -11.09 -3.37 17.30
N VAL A 220 -10.54 -4.37 17.96
CA VAL A 220 -11.32 -5.39 18.70
C VAL A 220 -12.11 -4.74 19.83
N LEU A 221 -11.48 -3.84 20.61
CA LEU A 221 -12.16 -3.12 21.68
C LEU A 221 -13.32 -2.27 21.13
N ASN A 222 -13.09 -1.57 20.01
CA ASN A 222 -14.13 -0.78 19.37
C ASN A 222 -15.31 -1.62 18.88
N LEU A 223 -15.03 -2.83 18.35
CA LEU A 223 -16.07 -3.75 17.87
C LEU A 223 -16.87 -4.38 19.02
N LEU A 224 -16.21 -4.72 20.13
CA LEU A 224 -16.84 -5.41 21.25
C LEU A 224 -17.57 -4.44 22.23
N LEU A 225 -16.98 -3.28 22.49
CA LEU A 225 -17.44 -2.36 23.51
C LEU A 225 -18.10 -1.08 22.94
N GLY A 226 -17.98 -0.87 21.63
CA GLY A 226 -18.36 0.39 20.98
C GLY A 226 -17.37 1.53 21.27
N PRO A 227 -17.49 2.65 20.53
CA PRO A 227 -16.48 3.70 20.51
C PRO A 227 -16.33 4.44 21.85
N VAL A 228 -17.39 4.52 22.65
CA VAL A 228 -17.38 5.23 23.94
C VAL A 228 -16.64 4.43 25.00
N LEU A 229 -16.96 3.14 25.13
CA LEU A 229 -16.33 2.25 26.12
C LEU A 229 -14.94 1.81 25.72
N ALA A 230 -14.60 1.83 24.44
CA ALA A 230 -13.25 1.52 23.95
C ALA A 230 -12.18 2.45 24.53
N VAL A 231 -12.56 3.66 24.96
CA VAL A 231 -11.66 4.60 25.66
C VAL A 231 -11.12 4.01 26.96
N LEU A 232 -11.91 3.21 27.68
CA LEU A 232 -11.47 2.51 28.88
C LEU A 232 -10.35 1.49 28.61
N GLY A 233 -10.22 1.04 27.38
CA GLY A 233 -9.13 0.17 26.91
C GLY A 233 -7.83 0.92 26.57
N ALA A 234 -7.77 2.25 26.71
CA ALA A 234 -6.58 3.03 26.38
C ALA A 234 -5.28 2.54 27.05
N PRO A 235 -5.26 2.13 28.33
CA PRO A 235 -4.06 1.56 28.95
C PRO A 235 -3.58 0.27 28.25
N LEU A 236 -4.51 -0.58 27.81
CA LEU A 236 -4.20 -1.82 27.11
C LEU A 236 -3.61 -1.52 25.72
N VAL A 237 -4.17 -0.55 25.01
CA VAL A 237 -3.65 -0.09 23.70
C VAL A 237 -2.26 0.52 23.88
N ALA A 238 -2.02 1.31 24.95
CA ALA A 238 -0.71 1.87 25.25
C ALA A 238 0.34 0.78 25.55
N ALA A 239 -0.03 -0.23 26.33
CA ALA A 239 0.85 -1.38 26.58
C ALA A 239 1.16 -2.14 25.28
N ALA A 240 0.17 -2.34 24.43
CA ALA A 240 0.37 -2.96 23.11
C ALA A 240 1.29 -2.12 22.22
N CYS A 241 1.18 -0.79 22.23
CA CYS A 241 2.13 0.10 21.53
C CYS A 241 3.57 -0.10 22.02
N ALA A 242 3.78 -0.24 23.32
CA ALA A 242 5.11 -0.48 23.88
C ALA A 242 5.67 -1.83 23.41
N VAL A 243 4.86 -2.88 23.38
CA VAL A 243 5.23 -4.20 22.87
C VAL A 243 5.58 -4.13 21.37
N ASP A 244 4.75 -3.44 20.57
CA ASP A 244 5.02 -3.23 19.13
C ASP A 244 6.36 -2.54 18.89
N LEU A 245 6.66 -1.49 19.66
CA LEU A 245 7.94 -0.75 19.55
C LEU A 245 9.15 -1.61 19.88
N VAL A 246 9.03 -2.51 20.86
CA VAL A 246 10.09 -3.45 21.23
C VAL A 246 10.27 -4.55 20.17
N LEU A 247 9.17 -5.09 19.62
CA LEU A 247 9.19 -6.18 18.66
C LEU A 247 9.55 -5.71 17.23
N ALA A 248 9.20 -4.48 16.87
CA ALA A 248 9.38 -3.95 15.52
C ALA A 248 10.81 -4.13 14.96
N PRO A 249 11.91 -3.81 15.67
CA PRO A 249 13.27 -3.97 15.13
C PRO A 249 13.63 -5.42 14.85
N PHE A 250 13.08 -6.37 15.59
CA PHE A 250 13.31 -7.79 15.38
C PHE A 250 12.50 -8.33 14.19
N LEU A 251 11.22 -8.02 14.11
CA LEU A 251 10.33 -8.49 13.06
C LEU A 251 10.68 -7.91 11.68
N ARG A 252 11.13 -6.65 11.62
CA ARG A 252 11.51 -5.96 10.37
C ARG A 252 12.58 -6.68 9.55
N ARG A 253 13.43 -7.49 10.17
CA ARG A 253 14.54 -8.20 9.51
C ARG A 253 14.18 -9.60 9.07
N THR A 254 12.96 -10.05 9.37
CA THR A 254 12.51 -11.42 9.12
C THR A 254 11.52 -11.49 7.96
N PRO A 255 11.26 -12.68 7.40
CA PRO A 255 10.16 -12.90 6.46
C PRO A 255 8.78 -12.58 7.03
N LEU A 256 8.68 -12.44 8.35
CA LEU A 256 7.46 -12.18 9.10
C LEU A 256 7.18 -10.68 9.30
N SER A 257 7.95 -9.80 8.65
CA SER A 257 7.68 -8.35 8.66
C SER A 257 6.30 -8.04 8.10
N ASN A 258 5.66 -6.99 8.60
CA ASN A 258 4.27 -6.63 8.24
C ASN A 258 4.11 -5.98 6.86
N GLY A 259 5.20 -5.64 6.19
CA GLY A 259 5.19 -5.12 4.83
C GLY A 259 6.43 -5.52 4.04
N TYR A 260 6.36 -5.33 2.74
CA TYR A 260 7.50 -5.53 1.86
C TYR A 260 7.46 -4.53 0.70
N ARG A 261 8.63 -4.24 0.14
CA ARG A 261 8.81 -3.42 -1.06
C ARG A 261 9.58 -4.20 -2.11
N VAL A 262 9.13 -4.09 -3.35
CA VAL A 262 9.80 -4.68 -4.51
C VAL A 262 10.15 -3.55 -5.47
N VAL A 263 11.39 -3.55 -5.94
CA VAL A 263 11.83 -2.72 -7.07
C VAL A 263 12.03 -3.64 -8.24
N ALA A 264 11.30 -3.38 -9.31
CA ALA A 264 11.38 -4.13 -10.56
C ALA A 264 11.77 -3.20 -11.71
N ARG A 265 12.63 -3.67 -12.59
CA ARG A 265 13.03 -2.96 -13.81
C ARG A 265 12.23 -3.51 -14.98
N LYS A 266 11.63 -2.61 -15.75
CA LYS A 266 11.02 -2.97 -17.03
C LYS A 266 12.12 -3.29 -18.05
N GLU A 267 12.10 -4.50 -18.60
CA GLU A 267 13.07 -4.84 -19.64
C GLU A 267 12.86 -3.95 -20.88
N PRO A 268 13.94 -3.53 -21.54
CA PRO A 268 13.83 -2.92 -22.86
C PRO A 268 13.06 -3.86 -23.75
N SER A 269 12.05 -3.36 -24.46
CA SER A 269 11.37 -4.16 -25.49
C SER A 269 12.45 -4.63 -26.44
N GLY A 270 12.79 -5.90 -26.41
CA GLY A 270 13.78 -6.48 -27.32
C GLY A 270 13.34 -6.13 -28.73
N GLY A 271 14.14 -5.35 -29.43
CA GLY A 271 13.98 -5.16 -30.86
C GLY A 271 14.12 -6.55 -31.49
N ALA A 272 13.00 -7.05 -32.04
CA ALA A 272 13.01 -8.17 -32.95
C ALA A 272 13.56 -7.70 -34.27
#